data_1dd010b6b3bdb34eed8d665bf1c9cd22
#
_entry.id   1dd010b6b3bdb34eed8d665bf1c9cd22
#
_cell.length_a   1.000
_cell.length_b   1.000
_cell.length_c   1.000
_cell.angle_alpha   90.00
_cell.angle_beta   90.00
_cell.angle_gamma   90.00
#
_symmetry.space_group_name_H-M   'P 1'
#
loop_
_entity.id
_entity.type
_entity.pdbx_description
1 polymer ?
#
loop_
_entity_poly.entity_id
_entity_poly.type
_entity_poly.pdbx_seq_one_letter_code
_entity_poly.pdbx_strand_id
1 'polypeptide(L)'
;MRLWTSVRAVSAAAMLLLTPAGSVAQSGGQTAEPPNPLKTVKALKCRFPVAVSGSWKGGEALATPRSQELLITVTEIDVNDGTAEVAGTAGKAFVSAVLSGWSLYFVENGVGQLNVTTVFAQESAPGKLKAVHSRHGYLQMQVGKFIAEPSVSQNYGECEIVP
;
A
#
# COMPACT_ATOMS: atom_id res chain seq x y z
N MET A 1 16.70 59.24 11.97
CA MET A 1 16.82 60.21 10.86
C MET A 1 15.83 59.79 9.76
N ARG A 2 14.93 60.69 9.49
CA ARG A 2 13.76 60.55 8.60
C ARG A 2 14.17 60.39 7.14
N LEU A 3 13.34 59.69 6.31
CA LEU A 3 12.89 60.25 5.04
C LEU A 3 11.69 59.43 4.52
N TRP A 4 10.55 60.08 4.55
CA TRP A 4 9.31 59.76 3.87
C TRP A 4 9.43 60.11 2.40
N THR A 5 8.99 59.28 1.48
CA THR A 5 8.64 59.68 0.12
C THR A 5 7.29 59.10 -0.26
N SER A 6 6.36 60.02 -0.37
CA SER A 6 5.01 59.85 -0.92
C SER A 6 5.09 59.62 -2.42
N VAL A 7 4.39 58.62 -2.97
CA VAL A 7 4.09 58.52 -4.40
C VAL A 7 2.58 58.45 -4.61
N ARG A 8 2.15 59.35 -5.49
CA ARG A 8 0.77 59.71 -5.82
C ARG A 8 0.03 58.60 -6.53
N ALA A 9 -1.26 58.51 -6.19
CA ALA A 9 -2.27 57.74 -6.92
C ALA A 9 -2.51 58.29 -8.33
N VAL A 10 -2.49 57.42 -9.32
CA VAL A 10 -3.05 57.64 -10.65
C VAL A 10 -4.20 56.69 -10.84
N SER A 11 -5.40 57.25 -10.82
CA SER A 11 -6.64 56.51 -11.16
C SER A 11 -6.75 56.39 -12.68
N ALA A 12 -6.69 55.17 -13.19
CA ALA A 12 -7.06 54.85 -14.55
C ALA A 12 -8.41 54.10 -14.51
N ALA A 13 -9.44 54.76 -15.02
CA ALA A 13 -10.74 54.16 -15.26
C ALA A 13 -10.66 53.20 -16.46
N ALA A 14 -10.80 51.90 -16.22
CA ALA A 14 -10.93 50.90 -17.26
C ALA A 14 -12.39 50.54 -17.45
N MET A 15 -12.96 50.84 -18.63
CA MET A 15 -14.29 50.38 -19.09
C MET A 15 -14.31 48.86 -19.17
N LEU A 16 -15.19 48.24 -18.42
CA LEU A 16 -15.52 46.81 -18.51
C LEU A 16 -16.46 46.61 -19.74
N LEU A 17 -15.95 46.01 -20.79
CA LEU A 17 -16.75 45.40 -21.85
C LEU A 17 -17.25 44.05 -21.35
N LEU A 18 -18.55 43.96 -21.04
CA LEU A 18 -19.24 42.69 -20.76
C LEU A 18 -19.35 41.88 -22.05
N THR A 19 -18.52 40.86 -22.22
CA THR A 19 -18.77 39.82 -23.20
C THR A 19 -19.65 38.74 -22.57
N PRO A 20 -20.74 38.29 -23.24
CA PRO A 20 -21.54 37.19 -22.74
C PRO A 20 -20.72 35.91 -22.80
N ALA A 21 -20.38 35.33 -21.65
CA ALA A 21 -19.76 34.03 -21.52
C ALA A 21 -20.78 32.97 -22.02
N GLY A 22 -20.54 32.45 -23.20
CA GLY A 22 -21.24 31.25 -23.69
C GLY A 22 -20.87 30.09 -22.74
N SER A 23 -21.85 29.59 -21.99
CA SER A 23 -21.72 28.39 -21.21
C SER A 23 -21.51 27.20 -22.12
N VAL A 24 -20.27 26.79 -22.35
CA VAL A 24 -19.94 25.49 -22.94
C VAL A 24 -20.30 24.45 -21.86
N ALA A 25 -21.46 23.80 -22.07
CA ALA A 25 -21.80 22.61 -21.29
C ALA A 25 -20.73 21.55 -21.57
N GLN A 26 -19.77 21.40 -20.70
CA GLN A 26 -18.89 20.24 -20.66
C GLN A 26 -19.76 19.03 -20.33
N SER A 27 -20.20 18.28 -21.30
CA SER A 27 -20.67 16.92 -21.17
C SER A 27 -19.44 16.09 -20.76
N GLY A 28 -19.10 16.09 -19.48
CA GLY A 28 -18.13 15.19 -18.89
C GLY A 28 -18.69 13.78 -19.03
N GLY A 29 -18.29 13.08 -20.09
CA GLY A 29 -18.49 11.65 -20.16
C GLY A 29 -17.76 11.04 -18.97
N GLN A 30 -18.49 10.68 -17.90
CA GLN A 30 -17.99 9.83 -16.85
C GLN A 30 -17.69 8.48 -17.50
N THR A 31 -16.44 8.27 -17.90
CA THR A 31 -15.95 6.92 -18.17
C THR A 31 -16.13 6.14 -16.86
N ALA A 32 -17.05 5.17 -16.87
CA ALA A 32 -17.28 4.31 -15.72
C ALA A 32 -15.92 3.74 -15.29
N GLU A 33 -15.57 3.95 -14.02
CA GLU A 33 -14.37 3.37 -13.43
C GLU A 33 -14.39 1.85 -13.62
N PRO A 34 -13.32 1.22 -14.12
CA PRO A 34 -13.30 -0.22 -14.32
C PRO A 34 -13.61 -0.93 -13.00
N PRO A 35 -14.26 -2.09 -13.03
CA PRO A 35 -14.61 -2.81 -11.79
C PRO A 35 -13.35 -3.24 -11.04
N ASN A 36 -13.27 -2.91 -9.74
CA ASN A 36 -12.19 -3.33 -8.89
C ASN A 36 -12.40 -4.79 -8.47
N PRO A 37 -11.58 -5.76 -8.92
CA PRO A 37 -11.75 -7.18 -8.62
C PRO A 37 -11.59 -7.51 -7.13
N LEU A 38 -10.88 -6.65 -6.38
CA LEU A 38 -10.64 -6.86 -4.95
C LEU A 38 -11.89 -6.65 -4.08
N LYS A 39 -12.94 -6.02 -4.61
CA LYS A 39 -14.20 -5.82 -3.86
C LYS A 39 -14.97 -7.11 -3.60
N THR A 40 -14.80 -8.11 -4.45
CA THR A 40 -15.59 -9.36 -4.41
C THR A 40 -14.74 -10.61 -4.24
N VAL A 41 -13.42 -10.46 -4.14
CA VAL A 41 -12.51 -11.58 -3.96
C VAL A 41 -12.81 -12.33 -2.64
N LYS A 42 -12.83 -13.67 -2.70
CA LYS A 42 -13.09 -14.56 -1.55
C LYS A 42 -11.87 -15.38 -1.17
N ALA A 43 -10.99 -15.67 -2.11
CA ALA A 43 -9.75 -16.38 -1.84
C ALA A 43 -8.63 -15.96 -2.81
N LEU A 44 -7.39 -16.04 -2.32
CA LEU A 44 -6.18 -15.72 -3.06
C LEU A 44 -5.10 -16.76 -2.80
N LYS A 45 -4.34 -17.12 -3.84
CA LYS A 45 -3.06 -17.83 -3.71
C LYS A 45 -1.93 -16.92 -4.13
N CYS A 46 -1.01 -16.64 -3.22
CA CYS A 46 0.09 -15.70 -3.42
C CYS A 46 1.42 -16.42 -3.42
N ARG A 47 2.30 -16.02 -4.34
CA ARG A 47 3.67 -16.50 -4.47
C ARG A 47 4.62 -15.33 -4.53
N PHE A 48 5.65 -15.34 -3.68
CA PHE A 48 6.65 -14.28 -3.55
C PHE A 48 8.06 -14.88 -3.75
N PRO A 49 8.60 -14.83 -4.98
CA PRO A 49 9.89 -15.45 -5.30
C PRO A 49 11.11 -14.60 -4.93
N VAL A 50 10.91 -13.32 -4.61
CA VAL A 50 11.99 -12.37 -4.34
C VAL A 50 11.77 -11.72 -2.99
N ALA A 51 12.82 -11.67 -2.17
CA ALA A 51 12.79 -10.99 -0.87
C ALA A 51 13.92 -9.95 -0.76
N VAL A 52 13.67 -8.92 0.04
CA VAL A 52 14.68 -7.96 0.51
C VAL A 52 14.63 -7.96 2.03
N SER A 53 15.77 -8.18 2.69
CA SER A 53 15.89 -8.08 4.14
C SER A 53 16.56 -6.78 4.52
N GLY A 54 15.98 -6.05 5.48
CA GLY A 54 16.57 -4.89 6.11
C GLY A 54 17.33 -5.29 7.38
N SER A 55 18.49 -4.70 7.59
CA SER A 55 19.30 -4.85 8.80
C SER A 55 20.10 -3.58 9.09
N TRP A 56 20.72 -3.51 10.26
CA TRP A 56 21.60 -2.40 10.63
C TRP A 56 22.96 -2.94 11.03
N LYS A 57 24.02 -2.34 10.49
CA LYS A 57 25.39 -2.68 10.83
C LYS A 57 26.16 -1.41 11.18
N GLY A 58 26.63 -1.28 12.42
CA GLY A 58 27.34 -0.08 12.87
C GLY A 58 26.49 1.20 12.83
N GLY A 59 25.14 1.07 12.88
CA GLY A 59 24.20 2.19 12.76
C GLY A 59 23.77 2.50 11.33
N GLU A 60 24.37 1.89 10.30
CA GLU A 60 23.99 2.04 8.92
C GLU A 60 22.91 1.04 8.52
N ALA A 61 21.86 1.51 7.84
CA ALA A 61 20.80 0.65 7.30
C ALA A 61 21.29 -0.05 6.03
N LEU A 62 21.06 -1.35 5.95
CA LEU A 62 21.41 -2.20 4.82
C LEU A 62 20.17 -2.89 4.28
N ALA A 63 20.04 -2.97 2.96
CA ALA A 63 19.00 -3.74 2.27
C ALA A 63 19.67 -4.81 1.40
N THR A 64 19.37 -6.08 1.69
CA THR A 64 20.00 -7.21 1.01
C THR A 64 18.96 -8.01 0.24
N PRO A 65 18.99 -8.00 -1.09
CA PRO A 65 18.14 -8.86 -1.92
C PRO A 65 18.52 -10.33 -1.76
N ARG A 66 17.52 -11.22 -1.80
CA ARG A 66 17.72 -12.66 -1.80
C ARG A 66 16.63 -13.38 -2.57
N SER A 67 16.95 -14.50 -3.17
CA SER A 67 15.95 -15.42 -3.69
C SER A 67 15.36 -16.20 -2.53
N GLN A 68 14.05 -16.10 -2.35
CA GLN A 68 13.32 -16.85 -1.32
C GLN A 68 11.90 -17.06 -1.83
N GLU A 69 11.42 -18.29 -1.78
CA GLU A 69 10.03 -18.57 -2.10
C GLU A 69 9.17 -18.51 -0.82
N LEU A 70 8.18 -17.64 -0.84
CA LEU A 70 7.14 -17.58 0.19
C LEU A 70 5.80 -17.82 -0.50
N LEU A 71 5.03 -18.78 0.03
CA LEU A 71 3.68 -19.11 -0.41
C LEU A 71 2.70 -18.74 0.70
N ILE A 72 1.65 -18.02 0.33
CA ILE A 72 0.58 -17.61 1.24
C ILE A 72 -0.75 -17.89 0.55
N THR A 73 -1.67 -18.52 1.27
CA THR A 73 -3.07 -18.65 0.84
C THR A 73 -3.92 -17.78 1.76
N VAL A 74 -4.81 -16.99 1.19
CA VAL A 74 -5.79 -16.19 1.93
C VAL A 74 -7.18 -16.71 1.55
N THR A 75 -8.00 -17.01 2.55
CA THR A 75 -9.35 -17.54 2.39
C THR A 75 -10.33 -16.76 3.27
N GLU A 76 -11.62 -17.02 3.09
CA GLU A 76 -12.69 -16.40 3.88
C GLU A 76 -12.60 -14.87 3.89
N ILE A 77 -12.20 -14.29 2.75
CA ILE A 77 -12.06 -12.85 2.64
C ILE A 77 -13.45 -12.20 2.68
N ASP A 78 -13.67 -11.37 3.69
CA ASP A 78 -14.83 -10.48 3.78
C ASP A 78 -14.35 -9.03 3.95
N VAL A 79 -14.42 -8.28 2.85
CA VAL A 79 -13.97 -6.87 2.84
C VAL A 79 -14.94 -5.94 3.56
N ASN A 80 -16.21 -6.37 3.79
CA ASN A 80 -17.20 -5.56 4.50
C ASN A 80 -17.03 -5.71 6.02
N ASP A 81 -16.82 -6.96 6.48
CA ASP A 81 -16.55 -7.25 7.89
C ASP A 81 -15.08 -7.01 8.26
N GLY A 82 -14.22 -6.82 7.26
CA GLY A 82 -12.81 -6.54 7.46
C GLY A 82 -12.01 -7.75 7.96
N THR A 83 -12.39 -8.98 7.57
CA THR A 83 -11.79 -10.23 8.05
C THR A 83 -11.29 -11.14 6.94
N ALA A 84 -10.28 -11.96 7.25
CA ALA A 84 -9.81 -13.05 6.39
C ALA A 84 -9.05 -14.10 7.22
N GLU A 85 -8.81 -15.29 6.66
CA GLU A 85 -7.88 -16.29 7.18
C GLU A 85 -6.64 -16.34 6.27
N VAL A 86 -5.45 -16.20 6.85
CA VAL A 86 -4.18 -16.38 6.14
C VAL A 86 -3.55 -17.69 6.56
N ALA A 87 -3.10 -18.49 5.59
CA ALA A 87 -2.35 -19.71 5.79
C ALA A 87 -0.99 -19.60 5.09
N GLY A 88 0.07 -19.95 5.81
CA GLY A 88 1.45 -20.01 5.32
C GLY A 88 2.23 -21.12 6.00
N THR A 89 3.55 -21.11 5.88
CA THR A 89 4.44 -22.11 6.48
C THR A 89 4.39 -22.13 8.02
N ALA A 90 3.99 -21.05 8.65
CA ALA A 90 3.86 -20.93 10.11
C ALA A 90 2.51 -21.40 10.65
N GLY A 91 1.56 -21.79 9.79
CA GLY A 91 0.21 -22.17 10.16
C GLY A 91 -0.86 -21.24 9.63
N LYS A 92 -1.99 -21.18 10.33
CA LYS A 92 -3.15 -20.37 10.00
C LYS A 92 -3.37 -19.27 11.04
N ALA A 93 -3.82 -18.10 10.60
CA ALA A 93 -4.17 -16.98 11.46
C ALA A 93 -5.37 -16.21 10.90
N PHE A 94 -6.26 -15.76 11.79
CA PHE A 94 -7.26 -14.75 11.43
C PHE A 94 -6.58 -13.36 11.39
N VAL A 95 -6.91 -12.61 10.35
CA VAL A 95 -6.29 -11.31 10.06
C VAL A 95 -7.34 -10.26 9.74
N SER A 96 -6.98 -8.99 9.87
CA SER A 96 -7.80 -7.90 9.37
C SER A 96 -7.63 -7.77 7.86
N ALA A 97 -8.76 -7.67 7.12
CA ALA A 97 -8.77 -7.40 5.69
C ALA A 97 -9.27 -5.98 5.44
N VAL A 98 -8.43 -5.10 4.90
CA VAL A 98 -8.75 -3.69 4.68
C VAL A 98 -8.66 -3.36 3.21
N LEU A 99 -9.80 -3.07 2.58
CA LEU A 99 -9.84 -2.56 1.21
C LEU A 99 -9.71 -1.03 1.23
N SER A 100 -8.70 -0.49 0.57
CA SER A 100 -8.50 0.95 0.43
C SER A 100 -8.13 1.29 -1.01
N GLY A 101 -9.04 1.97 -1.72
CA GLY A 101 -8.90 2.26 -3.14
C GLY A 101 -8.72 0.98 -3.96
N TRP A 102 -7.58 0.86 -4.63
CA TRP A 102 -7.20 -0.25 -5.49
C TRP A 102 -6.23 -1.25 -4.81
N SER A 103 -6.24 -1.29 -3.48
CA SER A 103 -5.37 -2.18 -2.70
C SER A 103 -6.15 -2.88 -1.60
N LEU A 104 -5.88 -4.16 -1.40
CA LEU A 104 -6.39 -4.97 -0.30
C LEU A 104 -5.24 -5.37 0.61
N TYR A 105 -5.37 -5.05 1.88
CA TYR A 105 -4.36 -5.30 2.91
C TYR A 105 -4.85 -6.38 3.85
N PHE A 106 -4.01 -7.38 4.09
CA PHE A 106 -4.19 -8.39 5.13
C PHE A 106 -3.18 -8.11 6.22
N VAL A 107 -3.67 -7.73 7.39
CA VAL A 107 -2.84 -7.30 8.53
C VAL A 107 -2.90 -8.36 9.62
N GLU A 108 -1.78 -9.02 9.86
CA GLU A 108 -1.57 -9.98 10.93
C GLU A 108 -0.71 -9.33 12.02
N ASN A 109 -1.27 -9.15 13.20
CA ASN A 109 -0.58 -8.59 14.36
C ASN A 109 -0.30 -9.70 15.38
N GLY A 110 0.97 -10.00 15.61
CA GLY A 110 1.43 -10.97 16.59
C GLY A 110 2.30 -10.31 17.67
N VAL A 111 2.64 -11.08 18.67
CA VAL A 111 3.53 -10.60 19.75
C VAL A 111 4.91 -10.30 19.18
N GLY A 112 5.29 -9.02 19.15
CA GLY A 112 6.59 -8.57 18.67
C GLY A 112 6.75 -8.61 17.15
N GLN A 113 5.67 -8.85 16.37
CA GLN A 113 5.74 -8.80 14.90
C GLN A 113 4.45 -8.30 14.28
N LEU A 114 4.59 -7.66 13.13
CA LEU A 114 3.52 -7.24 12.26
C LEU A 114 3.81 -7.77 10.85
N ASN A 115 2.87 -8.51 10.27
CA ASN A 115 2.91 -8.93 8.89
C ASN A 115 1.80 -8.20 8.10
N VAL A 116 2.13 -7.71 6.93
CA VAL A 116 1.16 -7.07 6.03
C VAL A 116 1.33 -7.65 4.63
N THR A 117 0.29 -8.31 4.14
CA THR A 117 0.21 -8.70 2.73
C THR A 117 -0.66 -7.70 2.00
N THR A 118 -0.09 -7.02 1.00
CA THR A 118 -0.80 -6.06 0.16
C THR A 118 -0.97 -6.64 -1.23
N VAL A 119 -2.21 -6.66 -1.71
CA VAL A 119 -2.56 -7.06 -3.08
C VAL A 119 -3.11 -5.84 -3.81
N PHE A 120 -2.56 -5.55 -4.97
CA PHE A 120 -2.95 -4.42 -5.81
C PHE A 120 -3.91 -4.90 -6.91
N ALA A 121 -4.94 -4.12 -7.21
CA ALA A 121 -5.83 -4.38 -8.35
C ALA A 121 -5.13 -4.04 -9.67
N GLN A 122 -3.88 -4.45 -9.80
CA GLN A 122 -3.04 -4.30 -10.98
C GLN A 122 -2.40 -5.63 -11.32
N GLU A 123 -2.60 -6.11 -12.53
CA GLU A 123 -2.00 -7.36 -12.99
C GLU A 123 -0.50 -7.23 -13.25
N SER A 124 0.25 -8.28 -12.91
CA SER A 124 1.62 -8.56 -13.34
C SER A 124 1.62 -9.37 -14.65
N ALA A 125 0.64 -10.26 -14.78
CA ALA A 125 0.33 -11.08 -15.94
C ALA A 125 -1.17 -11.40 -15.93
N PRO A 126 -1.78 -11.89 -17.01
CA PRO A 126 -3.21 -12.21 -17.05
C PRO A 126 -3.64 -13.09 -15.87
N GLY A 127 -4.60 -12.61 -15.07
CA GLY A 127 -5.14 -13.29 -13.89
C GLY A 127 -4.23 -13.26 -12.65
N LYS A 128 -3.10 -12.56 -12.69
CA LYS A 128 -2.13 -12.45 -11.59
C LYS A 128 -2.00 -11.02 -11.11
N LEU A 129 -2.42 -10.74 -9.91
CA LEU A 129 -2.36 -9.42 -9.28
C LEU A 129 -1.01 -9.21 -8.61
N LYS A 130 -0.42 -8.05 -8.77
CA LYS A 130 0.81 -7.67 -8.05
C LYS A 130 0.60 -7.70 -6.55
N ALA A 131 1.59 -8.20 -5.81
CA ALA A 131 1.52 -8.29 -4.37
C ALA A 131 2.86 -8.07 -3.69
N VAL A 132 2.79 -7.58 -2.45
CA VAL A 132 3.95 -7.43 -1.55
C VAL A 132 3.57 -7.99 -0.18
N HIS A 133 4.48 -8.76 0.43
CA HIS A 133 4.35 -9.19 1.82
C HIS A 133 5.49 -8.57 2.63
N SER A 134 5.13 -7.74 3.60
CA SER A 134 6.07 -7.06 4.50
C SER A 134 6.01 -7.67 5.89
N ARG A 135 7.15 -7.91 6.50
CA ARG A 135 7.28 -8.36 7.88
C ARG A 135 8.15 -7.39 8.65
N HIS A 136 7.64 -6.98 9.81
CA HIS A 136 8.33 -6.15 10.79
C HIS A 136 8.30 -6.87 12.13
N GLY A 137 9.44 -7.07 12.75
CA GLY A 137 9.51 -7.75 14.05
C GLY A 137 10.81 -7.50 14.75
N TYR A 138 10.87 -7.99 15.99
CA TYR A 138 12.09 -8.08 16.77
C TYR A 138 12.49 -9.55 16.91
N LEU A 139 13.70 -9.88 16.51
CA LEU A 139 14.28 -11.18 16.77
C LEU A 139 14.85 -11.15 18.21
N GLN A 140 14.24 -11.91 19.11
CA GLN A 140 14.79 -12.11 20.45
C GLN A 140 15.69 -13.35 20.42
N MET A 141 16.99 -13.14 20.48
CA MET A 141 17.95 -14.24 20.63
C MET A 141 18.45 -14.27 22.08
N GLN A 142 18.28 -15.42 22.74
CA GLN A 142 18.79 -15.66 24.08
C GLN A 142 20.10 -16.48 24.01
N VAL A 143 21.22 -15.80 23.85
CA VAL A 143 22.56 -16.39 24.00
C VAL A 143 23.25 -15.61 25.10
N GLY A 144 22.98 -15.97 26.36
CA GLY A 144 23.56 -15.33 27.53
C GLY A 144 23.13 -13.89 27.86
N LYS A 145 22.59 -13.16 26.84
CA LYS A 145 21.94 -11.84 26.96
C LYS A 145 20.75 -11.79 26.05
N PHE A 146 19.68 -11.13 26.48
CA PHE A 146 18.58 -10.77 25.57
C PHE A 146 19.09 -9.71 24.58
N ILE A 147 19.22 -10.07 23.34
CA ILE A 147 19.48 -9.14 22.25
C ILE A 147 18.18 -9.07 21.45
N ALA A 148 17.55 -7.90 21.43
CA ALA A 148 16.41 -7.63 20.56
C ALA A 148 16.93 -6.87 19.34
N GLU A 149 16.88 -7.51 18.18
CA GLU A 149 17.25 -6.87 16.91
C GLU A 149 16.03 -6.70 16.01
N PRO A 150 15.86 -5.53 15.35
CA PRO A 150 14.85 -5.36 14.34
C PRO A 150 15.04 -6.36 13.20
N SER A 151 13.97 -7.05 12.82
CA SER A 151 13.93 -7.94 11.66
C SER A 151 12.90 -7.41 10.69
N VAL A 152 13.35 -6.91 9.56
CA VAL A 152 12.47 -6.34 8.52
C VAL A 152 12.70 -7.08 7.22
N SER A 153 11.64 -7.48 6.55
CA SER A 153 11.73 -8.01 5.20
C SER A 153 10.53 -7.60 4.36
N GLN A 154 10.77 -7.49 3.04
CA GLN A 154 9.72 -7.35 2.03
C GLN A 154 9.88 -8.44 0.99
N ASN A 155 8.80 -9.11 0.66
CA ASN A 155 8.73 -10.14 -0.36
C ASN A 155 7.84 -9.63 -1.49
N TYR A 156 8.31 -9.75 -2.72
CA TYR A 156 7.65 -9.25 -3.93
C TYR A 156 7.16 -10.42 -4.76
N GLY A 157 5.94 -10.32 -5.27
CA GLY A 157 5.34 -11.38 -6.03
C GLY A 157 3.96 -11.05 -6.58
N GLU A 158 3.13 -12.07 -6.67
CA GLU A 158 1.81 -12.00 -7.28
C GLU A 158 0.81 -12.90 -6.55
N CYS A 159 -0.48 -12.57 -6.68
CA CYS A 159 -1.58 -13.38 -6.18
C CYS A 159 -2.54 -13.72 -7.32
N GLU A 160 -3.05 -14.95 -7.34
CA GLU A 160 -4.12 -15.42 -8.20
C GLU A 160 -5.44 -15.44 -7.42
N ILE A 161 -6.52 -14.97 -8.05
CA ILE A 161 -7.86 -15.11 -7.47
C ILE A 161 -8.30 -16.56 -7.64
N VAL A 162 -8.70 -17.18 -6.53
CA VAL A 162 -9.22 -18.55 -6.51
C VAL A 162 -10.74 -18.47 -6.48
N PRO A 163 -11.44 -19.25 -7.32
CA PRO A 163 -12.91 -19.32 -7.32
C PRO A 163 -13.49 -19.82 -5.99
#